data_e3178253d2ee0ab2b84a55a4a0a2c5a6
#
_entry.id   e3178253d2ee0ab2b84a55a4a0a2c5a6
#
_cell.length_a   1.000
_cell.length_b   1.000
_cell.length_c   1.000
_cell.angle_alpha   90.00
_cell.angle_beta   90.00
_cell.angle_gamma   90.00
#
_symmetry.space_group_name_H-M   'P 1'
#
loop_
_entity.id
_entity.type
_entity.pdbx_description
1 polymer ?
#
loop_
_entity_poly.entity_id
_entity_poly.type
_entity_poly.pdbx_seq_one_letter_code
_entity_poly.pdbx_strand_id
1 'polypeptide(L)'
;MPAPAYINLSLKVDSKQAAIHAIAQGLAQAGVIRDAQAYAAEVLAREVTLSTYCGYGIAIPHAASSTVAEPGFAFARTTNLIWDQDDDPVRFILALAIPEAIEGEENNHIELMSQIATLALEEEIREVWEKAQTEQEIQASFTNH
;
A
#
# COMPACT_ATOMS: atom_id res chain seq x y z
N MET A 1 -1.62 9.12 -12.74
CA MET A 1 -2.01 7.82 -12.18
C MET A 1 -3.19 8.00 -11.20
N PRO A 2 -3.89 6.93 -10.80
CA PRO A 2 -5.03 7.07 -9.88
C PRO A 2 -4.61 7.53 -8.50
N ALA A 3 -5.56 8.12 -7.78
CA ALA A 3 -5.37 8.47 -6.38
C ALA A 3 -5.53 7.25 -5.48
N PRO A 4 -4.91 7.23 -4.29
CA PRO A 4 -5.18 6.19 -3.32
C PRO A 4 -6.66 6.16 -2.94
N ALA A 5 -7.21 4.95 -2.79
CA ALA A 5 -8.60 4.78 -2.36
C ALA A 5 -8.76 5.01 -0.86
N TYR A 6 -7.70 4.86 -0.09
CA TYR A 6 -7.67 5.06 1.35
C TYR A 6 -6.37 5.75 1.73
N ILE A 7 -6.45 6.75 2.59
CA ILE A 7 -5.29 7.51 3.06
C ILE A 7 -5.36 7.61 4.57
N ASN A 8 -4.28 7.24 5.25
CA ASN A 8 -4.14 7.42 6.69
C ASN A 8 -2.80 8.11 6.98
N LEU A 9 -2.87 9.36 7.39
CA LEU A 9 -1.68 10.18 7.65
C LEU A 9 -1.04 9.90 9.00
N SER A 10 -1.73 9.16 9.88
CA SER A 10 -1.30 8.98 11.27
C SER A 10 -1.62 7.57 11.74
N LEU A 11 -1.18 6.58 10.99
CA LEU A 11 -1.36 5.18 11.38
C LEU A 11 -0.44 4.86 12.55
N LYS A 12 -1.05 4.51 13.68
CA LYS A 12 -0.32 4.17 14.92
C LYS A 12 -0.52 2.70 15.23
N VAL A 13 0.49 1.92 14.89
CA VAL A 13 0.50 0.46 15.10
C VAL A 13 1.90 0.05 15.53
N ASP A 14 2.01 -1.12 16.14
CA ASP A 14 3.29 -1.62 16.66
C ASP A 14 3.80 -2.86 15.91
N SER A 15 3.10 -3.29 14.86
CA SER A 15 3.52 -4.47 14.09
C SER A 15 3.06 -4.39 12.65
N LYS A 16 3.78 -5.13 11.80
CA LYS A 16 3.40 -5.32 10.39
C LYS A 16 1.98 -5.86 10.28
N GLN A 17 1.65 -6.86 11.10
CA GLN A 17 0.33 -7.48 11.09
C GLN A 17 -0.77 -6.47 11.41
N ALA A 18 -0.58 -5.69 12.46
CA ALA A 18 -1.55 -4.66 12.85
C ALA A 18 -1.72 -3.62 11.73
N ALA A 19 -0.61 -3.21 11.10
CA ALA A 19 -0.65 -2.26 9.99
C ALA A 19 -1.47 -2.78 8.82
N ILE A 20 -1.21 -4.01 8.40
CA ILE A 20 -1.89 -4.63 7.27
C ILE A 20 -3.38 -4.79 7.55
N HIS A 21 -3.75 -5.22 8.76
CA HIS A 21 -5.17 -5.34 9.14
C HIS A 21 -5.87 -3.99 9.15
N ALA A 22 -5.25 -2.95 9.69
CA ALA A 22 -5.84 -1.61 9.72
C ALA A 22 -6.06 -1.06 8.31
N ILE A 23 -5.08 -1.24 7.42
CA ILE A 23 -5.17 -0.77 6.04
C ILE A 23 -6.22 -1.57 5.27
N ALA A 24 -6.30 -2.88 5.49
CA ALA A 24 -7.33 -3.72 4.87
C ALA A 24 -8.74 -3.24 5.23
N GLN A 25 -8.96 -2.85 6.47
CA GLN A 25 -10.24 -2.29 6.89
C GLN A 25 -10.56 -0.99 6.15
N GLY A 26 -9.57 -0.13 5.98
CA GLY A 26 -9.74 1.11 5.21
C GLY A 26 -10.10 0.84 3.76
N LEU A 27 -9.44 -0.13 3.13
CA LEU A 27 -9.75 -0.51 1.76
C LEU A 27 -11.16 -1.11 1.63
N ALA A 28 -11.59 -1.88 2.63
CA ALA A 28 -12.95 -2.43 2.64
C ALA A 28 -13.99 -1.32 2.76
N GLN A 29 -13.76 -0.34 3.63
CA GLN A 29 -14.65 0.80 3.77
C GLN A 29 -14.73 1.64 2.50
N ALA A 30 -13.63 1.71 1.75
CA ALA A 30 -13.58 2.42 0.48
C ALA A 30 -14.20 1.63 -0.69
N GLY A 31 -14.61 0.38 -0.45
CA GLY A 31 -15.24 -0.44 -1.47
C GLY A 31 -14.28 -1.16 -2.42
N VAL A 32 -12.98 -1.12 -2.15
CA VAL A 32 -11.97 -1.76 -3.00
C VAL A 32 -11.99 -3.28 -2.81
N ILE A 33 -12.15 -3.72 -1.58
CA ILE A 33 -12.20 -5.14 -1.24
C ILE A 33 -13.50 -5.46 -0.50
N ARG A 34 -13.93 -6.73 -0.60
CA ARG A 34 -15.17 -7.20 0.06
C ARG A 34 -14.93 -7.78 1.42
N ASP A 35 -13.74 -8.33 1.67
CA ASP A 35 -13.40 -9.05 2.91
C ASP A 35 -12.01 -8.64 3.38
N ALA A 36 -11.97 -7.77 4.39
CA ALA A 36 -10.72 -7.24 4.92
C ALA A 36 -9.83 -8.34 5.50
N GLN A 37 -10.42 -9.31 6.19
CA GLN A 37 -9.64 -10.39 6.80
C GLN A 37 -9.00 -11.30 5.76
N ALA A 38 -9.74 -11.63 4.70
CA ALA A 38 -9.22 -12.46 3.62
C ALA A 38 -8.07 -11.76 2.90
N TYR A 39 -8.22 -10.48 2.59
CA TYR A 39 -7.17 -9.70 1.95
C TYR A 39 -5.92 -9.62 2.83
N ALA A 40 -6.11 -9.28 4.11
CA ALA A 40 -4.98 -9.18 5.04
C ALA A 40 -4.23 -10.50 5.17
N ALA A 41 -4.95 -11.63 5.25
CA ALA A 41 -4.34 -12.94 5.34
C ALA A 41 -3.49 -13.27 4.11
N GLU A 42 -3.98 -12.92 2.92
CA GLU A 42 -3.25 -13.16 1.68
C GLU A 42 -2.01 -12.27 1.56
N VAL A 43 -2.11 -11.00 1.98
CA VAL A 43 -0.95 -10.10 2.04
C VAL A 43 0.11 -10.64 2.98
N LEU A 44 -0.30 -11.07 4.18
CA LEU A 44 0.65 -11.61 5.17
C LEU A 44 1.30 -12.90 4.71
N ALA A 45 0.56 -13.76 4.01
CA ALA A 45 1.12 -14.99 3.45
C ALA A 45 2.21 -14.66 2.42
N ARG A 46 1.99 -13.65 1.59
CA ARG A 46 2.99 -13.22 0.63
C ARG A 46 4.21 -12.62 1.31
N GLU A 47 4.03 -11.84 2.38
CA GLU A 47 5.14 -11.26 3.13
C GLU A 47 6.06 -12.33 3.74
N VAL A 48 5.49 -13.46 4.15
CA VAL A 48 6.27 -14.59 4.66
C VAL A 48 7.19 -15.14 3.58
N THR A 49 6.73 -15.17 2.32
CA THR A 49 7.51 -15.67 1.20
C THR A 49 8.63 -14.71 0.81
N LEU A 50 8.30 -13.40 0.73
CA LEU A 50 9.26 -12.37 0.36
C LEU A 50 8.74 -11.02 0.87
N SER A 51 9.55 -10.37 1.68
CA SER A 51 9.21 -9.04 2.20
C SER A 51 9.03 -8.04 1.06
N THR A 52 8.06 -7.14 1.23
CA THR A 52 7.84 -6.05 0.28
C THR A 52 8.50 -4.73 0.69
N TYR A 53 9.38 -4.77 1.68
CA TYR A 53 10.21 -3.60 2.01
C TYR A 53 11.12 -3.28 0.81
N CYS A 54 11.06 -2.04 0.34
CA CYS A 54 11.79 -1.66 -0.89
C CYS A 54 12.83 -0.55 -0.68
N GLY A 55 13.18 -0.25 0.57
CA GLY A 55 14.13 0.80 0.89
C GLY A 55 13.47 2.13 1.16
N TYR A 56 14.24 3.10 1.62
CA TYR A 56 13.79 4.47 1.92
C TYR A 56 12.61 4.55 2.90
N GLY A 57 12.47 3.53 3.77
CA GLY A 57 11.37 3.48 4.72
C GLY A 57 10.02 3.17 4.09
N ILE A 58 10.02 2.50 2.93
CA ILE A 58 8.80 2.21 2.17
C ILE A 58 8.56 0.72 2.06
N ALA A 59 7.33 0.28 2.34
CA ALA A 59 6.88 -1.08 2.08
C ALA A 59 5.69 -1.03 1.12
N ILE A 60 5.61 -1.99 0.20
CA ILE A 60 4.55 -2.08 -0.78
C ILE A 60 3.87 -3.46 -0.67
N PRO A 61 3.15 -3.71 0.44
CA PRO A 61 2.43 -4.98 0.57
C PRO A 61 1.33 -5.07 -0.48
N HIS A 62 1.12 -6.27 -1.00
CA HIS A 62 0.12 -6.46 -2.05
C HIS A 62 -0.38 -7.89 -2.07
N ALA A 63 -1.56 -8.07 -2.65
CA ALA A 63 -2.10 -9.40 -2.90
C ALA A 63 -3.05 -9.36 -4.08
N ALA A 64 -3.02 -10.42 -4.89
CA ALA A 64 -4.05 -10.70 -5.88
C ALA A 64 -5.08 -11.59 -5.19
N SER A 65 -6.32 -11.13 -5.14
CA SER A 65 -7.33 -11.76 -4.29
C SER A 65 -8.71 -11.71 -4.94
N SER A 66 -9.47 -12.79 -4.77
CA SER A 66 -10.86 -12.84 -5.23
C SER A 66 -11.77 -11.86 -4.49
N THR A 67 -11.34 -11.36 -3.32
CA THR A 67 -12.10 -10.36 -2.57
C THR A 67 -11.94 -8.94 -3.15
N VAL A 68 -10.99 -8.73 -4.06
CA VAL A 68 -10.77 -7.41 -4.66
C VAL A 68 -11.76 -7.18 -5.80
N ALA A 69 -12.58 -6.12 -5.66
CA ALA A 69 -13.57 -5.77 -6.67
C ALA A 69 -12.93 -5.05 -7.86
N GLU A 70 -12.03 -4.11 -7.58
CA GLU A 70 -11.33 -3.31 -8.59
C GLU A 70 -9.89 -3.07 -8.13
N PRO A 71 -8.94 -2.90 -9.07
CA PRO A 71 -7.58 -2.54 -8.67
C PRO A 71 -7.59 -1.24 -7.88
N GLY A 72 -6.82 -1.20 -6.80
CA GLY A 72 -6.73 0.01 -5.99
C GLY A 72 -5.59 -0.10 -5.01
N PHE A 73 -5.30 1.01 -4.33
CA PHE A 73 -4.24 0.99 -3.33
C PHE A 73 -4.54 1.98 -2.22
N ALA A 74 -3.84 1.77 -1.10
CA ALA A 74 -3.92 2.63 0.06
C ALA A 74 -2.56 3.25 0.33
N PHE A 75 -2.57 4.45 0.89
CA PHE A 75 -1.39 5.11 1.42
C PHE A 75 -1.54 5.25 2.93
N ALA A 76 -0.53 4.81 3.67
CA ALA A 76 -0.49 5.02 5.12
C ALA A 76 0.88 5.55 5.54
N ARG A 77 0.87 6.52 6.44
CA ARG A 77 2.09 7.05 7.03
C ARG A 77 2.20 6.60 8.48
N THR A 78 3.35 6.04 8.84
CA THR A 78 3.60 5.53 10.19
C THR A 78 4.72 6.33 10.87
N THR A 79 4.99 5.98 12.12
CA THR A 79 6.11 6.54 12.88
C THR A 79 7.08 5.41 13.19
N ASN A 80 8.03 5.16 12.29
CA ASN A 80 9.13 4.21 12.50
C ASN A 80 8.66 2.80 12.88
N LEU A 81 7.85 2.21 12.00
CA LEU A 81 7.35 0.85 12.18
C LEU A 81 8.42 -0.18 11.77
N ILE A 82 8.75 -1.10 12.66
CA ILE A 82 9.65 -2.20 12.33
C ILE A 82 8.90 -3.20 11.47
N TRP A 83 9.28 -3.27 10.19
CA TRP A 83 8.69 -4.16 9.21
C TRP A 83 9.40 -5.51 9.18
N ASP A 84 10.73 -5.44 9.04
CA ASP A 84 11.63 -6.57 9.16
C ASP A 84 12.79 -6.17 10.06
N GLN A 85 13.32 -7.11 10.85
CA GLN A 85 14.30 -6.80 11.88
C GLN A 85 15.61 -6.22 11.34
N ASP A 86 16.00 -6.64 10.14
CA ASP A 86 17.28 -6.25 9.56
C ASP A 86 17.19 -5.00 8.68
N ASP A 87 15.99 -4.46 8.48
CA ASP A 87 15.78 -3.29 7.64
C ASP A 87 15.52 -2.03 8.46
N ASP A 88 15.67 -0.87 7.83
CA ASP A 88 15.29 0.39 8.44
C ASP A 88 13.78 0.42 8.71
N PRO A 89 13.33 1.18 9.73
CA PRO A 89 11.89 1.29 10.01
C PRO A 89 11.11 1.82 8.83
N VAL A 90 9.88 1.33 8.68
CA VAL A 90 8.96 1.78 7.63
C VAL A 90 8.26 3.06 8.07
N ARG A 91 8.20 4.00 7.15
CA ARG A 91 7.54 5.29 7.32
C ARG A 91 6.29 5.39 6.46
N PHE A 92 6.32 4.79 5.27
CA PHE A 92 5.21 4.84 4.30
C PHE A 92 4.85 3.43 3.85
N ILE A 93 3.55 3.15 3.84
CA ILE A 93 3.04 1.87 3.36
C ILE A 93 2.12 2.13 2.19
N LEU A 94 2.40 1.47 1.07
CA LEU A 94 1.58 1.53 -0.14
C LEU A 94 1.02 0.14 -0.38
N ALA A 95 -0.21 -0.09 0.06
CA ALA A 95 -0.82 -1.41 0.00
C ALA A 95 -1.68 -1.53 -1.26
N LEU A 96 -1.34 -2.49 -2.12
CA LEU A 96 -2.05 -2.70 -3.38
C LEU A 96 -3.04 -3.85 -3.27
N ALA A 97 -4.26 -3.60 -3.72
CA ALA A 97 -5.29 -4.61 -3.86
C ALA A 97 -5.47 -4.90 -5.34
N ILE A 98 -5.25 -6.14 -5.73
CA ILE A 98 -5.22 -6.58 -7.12
C ILE A 98 -6.31 -7.63 -7.29
N PRO A 99 -7.20 -7.51 -8.30
CA PRO A 99 -8.16 -8.58 -8.59
C PRO A 99 -7.41 -9.86 -8.95
N GLU A 100 -8.05 -10.98 -8.63
CA GLU A 100 -7.51 -12.28 -9.02
C GLU A 100 -7.39 -12.32 -10.54
N ALA A 101 -6.28 -12.89 -11.03
CA ALA A 101 -5.99 -12.88 -12.46
C ALA A 101 -7.05 -13.62 -13.26
N ILE A 102 -7.53 -12.96 -14.31
CA ILE A 102 -8.41 -13.56 -15.31
C ILE A 102 -7.53 -13.86 -16.52
N GLU A 103 -7.71 -15.02 -17.15
CA GLU A 103 -6.92 -15.42 -18.30
C GLU A 103 -6.96 -14.31 -19.38
N GLY A 104 -5.78 -13.81 -19.75
CA GLY A 104 -5.63 -12.72 -20.72
C GLY A 104 -5.54 -11.32 -20.12
N GLU A 105 -5.74 -11.16 -18.81
CA GLU A 105 -5.71 -9.86 -18.15
C GLU A 105 -4.67 -9.76 -17.03
N GLU A 106 -3.70 -10.66 -17.02
CA GLU A 106 -2.75 -10.82 -15.91
C GLU A 106 -1.81 -9.64 -15.70
N ASN A 107 -1.68 -8.76 -16.68
CA ASN A 107 -0.64 -7.72 -16.66
C ASN A 107 -1.12 -6.34 -16.23
N ASN A 108 -2.43 -6.16 -15.96
CA ASN A 108 -3.00 -4.84 -15.68
C ASN A 108 -2.44 -4.21 -14.39
N HIS A 109 -2.12 -5.01 -13.39
CA HIS A 109 -1.62 -4.52 -12.10
C HIS A 109 -0.13 -4.25 -12.10
N ILE A 110 0.63 -4.82 -13.04
CA ILE A 110 2.08 -4.60 -13.14
C ILE A 110 2.37 -3.13 -13.41
N GLU A 111 1.57 -2.51 -14.26
CA GLU A 111 1.73 -1.09 -14.59
C GLU A 111 1.52 -0.22 -13.34
N LEU A 112 0.45 -0.48 -12.57
CA LEU A 112 0.17 0.28 -11.35
C LEU A 112 1.29 0.12 -10.34
N MET A 113 1.75 -1.11 -10.12
CA MET A 113 2.84 -1.39 -9.20
C MET A 113 4.12 -0.67 -9.63
N SER A 114 4.43 -0.71 -10.93
CA SER A 114 5.61 -0.05 -11.48
C SER A 114 5.55 1.47 -11.31
N GLN A 115 4.38 2.07 -11.54
CA GLN A 115 4.19 3.51 -11.35
C GLN A 115 4.40 3.91 -9.89
N ILE A 116 3.84 3.15 -8.95
CA ILE A 116 3.99 3.43 -7.52
C ILE A 116 5.44 3.29 -7.10
N ALA A 117 6.11 2.22 -7.52
CA ALA A 117 7.51 2.00 -7.18
C ALA A 117 8.40 3.13 -7.74
N THR A 118 8.13 3.60 -8.94
CA THR A 118 8.87 4.69 -9.55
C THR A 118 8.71 5.99 -8.77
N LEU A 119 7.47 6.33 -8.37
CA LEU A 119 7.22 7.51 -7.55
C LEU A 119 7.93 7.42 -6.20
N ALA A 120 7.91 6.24 -5.59
CA ALA A 120 8.52 6.02 -4.29
C ALA A 120 10.03 6.26 -4.29
N LEU A 121 10.69 6.12 -5.44
CA LEU A 121 12.12 6.38 -5.58
C LEU A 121 12.46 7.87 -5.71
N GLU A 122 11.48 8.72 -5.95
CA GLU A 122 11.72 10.16 -6.09
C GLU A 122 11.77 10.83 -4.72
N GLU A 123 12.90 11.43 -4.38
CA GLU A 123 13.10 12.11 -3.10
C GLU A 123 12.07 13.22 -2.88
N GLU A 124 11.75 13.98 -3.92
CA GLU A 124 10.79 15.09 -3.84
C GLU A 124 9.39 14.57 -3.45
N ILE A 125 9.00 13.42 -3.96
CA ILE A 125 7.72 12.80 -3.63
C ILE A 125 7.72 12.33 -2.18
N ARG A 126 8.80 11.69 -1.73
CA ARG A 126 8.90 11.25 -0.33
C ARG A 126 8.85 12.43 0.63
N GLU A 127 9.41 13.58 0.26
CA GLU A 127 9.31 14.78 1.08
C GLU A 127 7.88 15.27 1.19
N VAL A 128 7.13 15.25 0.10
CA VAL A 128 5.69 15.60 0.13
C VAL A 128 4.95 14.65 1.07
N TRP A 129 5.19 13.35 0.97
CA TRP A 129 4.55 12.36 1.84
C TRP A 129 4.88 12.58 3.31
N GLU A 130 6.12 12.96 3.61
CA GLU A 130 6.57 13.21 4.99
C GLU A 130 5.90 14.45 5.59
N LYS A 131 5.74 15.50 4.81
CA LYS A 131 5.29 16.80 5.28
C LYS A 131 3.79 17.03 5.12
N ALA A 132 3.08 16.18 4.38
CA ALA A 132 1.67 16.37 4.09
C ALA A 132 0.83 16.44 5.36
N GLN A 133 -0.04 17.43 5.42
CA GLN A 133 -0.97 17.63 6.53
C GLN A 133 -2.40 17.32 6.11
N THR A 134 -2.66 17.16 4.82
CA THR A 134 -3.98 16.86 4.29
C THR A 134 -3.94 15.69 3.32
N GLU A 135 -5.10 15.03 3.18
CA GLU A 135 -5.23 13.94 2.22
C GLU A 135 -5.08 14.44 0.79
N GLN A 136 -5.52 15.68 0.52
CA GLN A 136 -5.41 16.28 -0.81
C GLN A 136 -3.95 16.39 -1.26
N GLU A 137 -3.04 16.72 -0.36
CA GLU A 137 -1.61 16.79 -0.69
C GLU A 137 -1.09 15.41 -1.12
N ILE A 138 -1.53 14.36 -0.43
CA ILE A 138 -1.16 12.99 -0.80
C ILE A 138 -1.78 12.62 -2.15
N GLN A 139 -3.07 12.89 -2.36
CA GLN A 139 -3.74 12.60 -3.62
C GLN A 139 -3.04 13.27 -4.79
N ALA A 140 -2.68 14.55 -4.65
CA ALA A 140 -2.01 15.30 -5.70
C ALA A 140 -0.64 14.71 -6.04
N SER A 141 0.08 14.16 -5.06
CA SER A 141 1.38 13.55 -5.29
C SER A 141 1.30 12.36 -6.24
N PHE A 142 0.15 11.71 -6.33
CA PHE A 142 -0.09 10.60 -7.27
C PHE A 142 -0.73 11.09 -8.57
N THR A 143 -1.79 11.89 -8.48
CA THR A 143 -2.57 12.26 -9.66
C THR A 143 -1.88 13.22 -10.60
N ASN A 144 -0.87 13.96 -10.13
CA ASN A 144 -0.09 14.87 -10.97
C ASN A 144 1.02 14.14 -11.76
N HIS A 145 1.06 12.83 -11.66
CA HIS A 145 2.02 11.97 -12.39
C HIS A 145 1.30 10.85 -13.17
#